data_8f76c674947f92f69e08222150d1d848
#
_entry.id   8f76c674947f92f69e08222150d1d848
#
_cell.length_a   1.000
_cell.length_b   1.000
_cell.length_c   1.000
_cell.angle_alpha   90.00
_cell.angle_beta   90.00
_cell.angle_gamma   90.00
#
_symmetry.space_group_name_H-M   'P 1'
#
loop_
_entity.id
_entity.type
_entity.pdbx_description
1 polymer ?
#
loop_
_entity_poly.entity_id
_entity_poly.type
_entity_poly.pdbx_seq_one_letter_code
_entity_poly.pdbx_strand_id
1 'polypeptide(L)'
;MVPKKHLLQRLLAHLQVLFNLSGNLTLLKNHELDQFKKEILETFAKQIPFCNTLGIGFDCLGNEITTHLPFKKEFIGNPAIPALHGGVIGSFLEISAIIQLSLSIFLEKKNNGDNFSIAKLKEESLVLQRLPKTIDLTIDYLNVGRSSESFARAKVNKIGRRYASVSVKTWQDDPNNPFALASAHFLVTNSMKL
;
A
#
# COMPACT_ATOMS: atom_id res chain seq x y z
N MET A 1 -57.00 -19.37 14.36
CA MET A 1 -56.24 -18.21 14.88
C MET A 1 -54.78 -18.65 15.06
N VAL A 2 -53.88 -18.37 14.12
CA VAL A 2 -52.49 -18.81 14.18
C VAL A 2 -51.77 -17.97 15.25
N PRO A 3 -51.06 -18.58 16.20
CA PRO A 3 -50.43 -17.84 17.30
C PRO A 3 -49.37 -16.87 16.77
N LYS A 4 -49.50 -15.58 17.10
CA LYS A 4 -48.55 -14.50 16.74
C LYS A 4 -47.07 -14.84 17.04
N LYS A 5 -46.83 -15.76 17.98
CA LYS A 5 -45.47 -16.27 18.32
C LYS A 5 -44.77 -16.99 17.16
N HIS A 6 -45.50 -17.76 16.37
CA HIS A 6 -44.94 -18.53 15.25
C HIS A 6 -44.55 -17.65 14.06
N LEU A 7 -45.29 -16.55 13.84
CA LEU A 7 -45.00 -15.61 12.80
C LEU A 7 -43.72 -14.82 13.13
N LEU A 8 -43.56 -14.40 14.38
CA LEU A 8 -42.39 -13.65 14.87
C LEU A 8 -41.11 -14.50 14.78
N GLN A 9 -41.18 -15.80 15.16
CA GLN A 9 -40.02 -16.70 15.04
C GLN A 9 -39.60 -16.94 13.59
N ARG A 10 -40.56 -17.06 12.66
CA ARG A 10 -40.25 -17.16 11.23
C ARG A 10 -39.61 -15.88 10.67
N LEU A 11 -40.09 -14.70 11.10
CA LEU A 11 -39.49 -13.43 10.69
C LEU A 11 -38.06 -13.26 11.22
N LEU A 12 -37.82 -13.62 12.48
CA LEU A 12 -36.47 -13.57 13.09
C LEU A 12 -35.51 -14.54 12.39
N ALA A 13 -35.97 -15.79 12.08
CA ALA A 13 -35.15 -16.74 11.34
C ALA A 13 -34.82 -16.21 9.93
N HIS A 14 -35.77 -15.58 9.25
CA HIS A 14 -35.54 -14.99 7.92
C HIS A 14 -34.56 -13.82 7.95
N LEU A 15 -34.68 -12.95 8.96
CA LEU A 15 -33.72 -11.85 9.19
C LEU A 15 -32.32 -12.36 9.54
N GLN A 16 -32.22 -13.44 10.31
CA GLN A 16 -30.95 -14.08 10.64
C GLN A 16 -30.26 -14.65 9.38
N VAL A 17 -31.03 -15.30 8.51
CA VAL A 17 -30.51 -15.80 7.21
C VAL A 17 -30.07 -14.65 6.31
N LEU A 18 -30.85 -13.57 6.22
CA LEU A 18 -30.48 -12.37 5.44
C LEU A 18 -29.24 -11.68 6.01
N PHE A 19 -29.11 -11.60 7.34
CA PHE A 19 -27.93 -11.04 8.00
C PHE A 19 -26.68 -11.88 7.72
N ASN A 20 -26.78 -13.23 7.82
CA ASN A 20 -25.68 -14.14 7.50
C ASN A 20 -25.29 -14.08 6.01
N LEU A 21 -26.27 -13.95 5.11
CA LEU A 21 -26.01 -13.78 3.67
C LEU A 21 -25.33 -12.43 3.37
N SER A 22 -25.78 -11.35 4.03
CA SER A 22 -25.15 -10.02 3.85
C SER A 22 -23.74 -9.98 4.44
N GLY A 23 -23.52 -10.62 5.60
CA GLY A 23 -22.20 -10.77 6.21
C GLY A 23 -21.24 -11.56 5.33
N ASN A 24 -21.68 -12.70 4.79
CA ASN A 24 -20.88 -13.49 3.86
C ASN A 24 -20.58 -12.74 2.55
N LEU A 25 -21.54 -11.99 2.02
CA LEU A 25 -21.35 -11.18 0.82
C LEU A 25 -20.34 -10.05 1.06
N THR A 26 -20.36 -9.43 2.24
CA THR A 26 -19.38 -8.40 2.62
C THR A 26 -17.98 -8.99 2.79
N LEU A 27 -17.86 -10.17 3.41
CA LEU A 27 -16.58 -10.88 3.55
C LEU A 27 -16.00 -11.28 2.19
N LEU A 28 -16.83 -11.80 1.27
CA LEU A 28 -16.42 -12.14 -0.09
C LEU A 28 -15.93 -10.91 -0.85
N LYS A 29 -16.65 -9.78 -0.79
CA LYS A 29 -16.24 -8.52 -1.42
C LYS A 29 -14.94 -7.98 -0.84
N ASN A 30 -14.72 -8.10 0.47
CA ASN A 30 -13.47 -7.69 1.11
C ASN A 30 -12.30 -8.57 0.67
N HIS A 31 -12.51 -9.88 0.61
CA HIS A 31 -11.49 -10.82 0.13
C HIS A 31 -11.11 -10.55 -1.33
N GLU A 32 -12.09 -10.34 -2.22
CA GLU A 32 -11.84 -9.99 -3.62
C GLU A 32 -11.08 -8.65 -3.75
N LEU A 33 -11.42 -7.68 -2.90
CA LEU A 33 -10.74 -6.38 -2.88
C LEU A 33 -9.28 -6.52 -2.39
N ASP A 34 -9.03 -7.31 -1.37
CA ASP A 34 -7.68 -7.53 -0.85
C ASP A 34 -6.82 -8.33 -1.85
N GLN A 35 -7.38 -9.33 -2.51
CA GLN A 35 -6.73 -10.02 -3.61
C GLN A 35 -6.37 -9.08 -4.76
N PHE A 36 -7.31 -8.22 -5.15
CA PHE A 36 -7.11 -7.20 -6.17
C PHE A 36 -5.97 -6.23 -5.82
N LYS A 37 -5.93 -5.74 -4.56
CA LYS A 37 -4.84 -4.89 -4.08
C LYS A 37 -3.49 -5.60 -4.16
N LYS A 38 -3.43 -6.86 -3.73
CA LYS A 38 -2.22 -7.67 -3.77
C LYS A 38 -1.70 -7.83 -5.19
N GLU A 39 -2.56 -8.15 -6.17
CA GLU A 39 -2.17 -8.27 -7.56
C GLU A 39 -1.64 -6.95 -8.15
N ILE A 40 -2.22 -5.80 -7.75
CA ILE A 40 -1.72 -4.48 -8.15
C ILE A 40 -0.32 -4.24 -7.57
N LEU A 41 -0.13 -4.49 -6.28
CA LEU A 41 1.15 -4.29 -5.61
C LEU A 41 2.25 -5.16 -6.22
N GLU A 42 1.96 -6.43 -6.49
CA GLU A 42 2.89 -7.32 -7.17
C GLU A 42 3.22 -6.84 -8.59
N THR A 43 2.24 -6.30 -9.30
CA THR A 43 2.44 -5.75 -10.64
C THR A 43 3.34 -4.53 -10.60
N PHE A 44 3.11 -3.61 -9.66
CA PHE A 44 3.97 -2.45 -9.48
C PHE A 44 5.41 -2.86 -9.09
N ALA A 45 5.55 -3.77 -8.13
CA ALA A 45 6.86 -4.25 -7.70
C ALA A 45 7.67 -4.87 -8.86
N LYS A 46 7.04 -5.71 -9.67
CA LYS A 46 7.69 -6.33 -10.84
C LYS A 46 8.13 -5.32 -11.89
N GLN A 47 7.42 -4.22 -12.03
CA GLN A 47 7.70 -3.21 -13.04
C GLN A 47 8.71 -2.15 -12.60
N ILE A 48 9.05 -2.09 -11.31
CA ILE A 48 10.13 -1.25 -10.80
C ILE A 48 11.37 -2.14 -10.58
N PRO A 49 12.35 -2.18 -11.52
CA PRO A 49 13.50 -3.09 -11.41
C PRO A 49 14.26 -2.90 -10.09
N PHE A 50 14.29 -1.68 -9.56
CA PHE A 50 14.98 -1.38 -8.32
C PHE A 50 14.28 -1.98 -7.08
N CYS A 51 12.95 -2.15 -7.11
CA CYS A 51 12.24 -2.95 -6.09
C CYS A 51 12.78 -4.37 -6.00
N ASN A 52 13.02 -5.00 -7.16
CA ASN A 52 13.55 -6.36 -7.21
C ASN A 52 15.00 -6.40 -6.71
N THR A 53 15.82 -5.40 -7.05
CA THR A 53 17.20 -5.28 -6.57
C THR A 53 17.25 -5.17 -5.05
N LEU A 54 16.40 -4.36 -4.46
CA LEU A 54 16.30 -4.22 -3.01
C LEU A 54 15.61 -5.44 -2.36
N GLY A 55 14.78 -6.17 -3.09
CA GLY A 55 14.00 -7.29 -2.58
C GLY A 55 12.80 -6.86 -1.76
N ILE A 56 12.25 -5.68 -2.07
CA ILE A 56 11.11 -5.12 -1.32
C ILE A 56 9.88 -6.00 -1.50
N GLY A 57 9.26 -6.37 -0.39
CA GLY A 57 7.98 -7.06 -0.32
C GLY A 57 6.87 -6.17 0.22
N PHE A 58 5.63 -6.68 0.16
CA PHE A 58 4.44 -5.93 0.55
C PHE A 58 3.44 -6.81 1.27
N ASP A 59 2.93 -6.33 2.40
CA ASP A 59 1.76 -6.87 3.08
C ASP A 59 0.64 -5.85 3.02
N CYS A 60 -0.56 -6.32 2.73
CA CYS A 60 -1.76 -5.47 2.68
C CYS A 60 -2.78 -5.98 3.68
N LEU A 61 -3.14 -5.15 4.65
CA LEU A 61 -4.20 -5.41 5.61
C LEU A 61 -5.23 -4.28 5.53
N GLY A 62 -6.39 -4.59 4.98
CA GLY A 62 -7.41 -3.57 4.72
C GLY A 62 -6.89 -2.47 3.78
N ASN A 63 -6.81 -1.23 4.23
CA ASN A 63 -6.31 -0.10 3.45
C ASN A 63 -4.85 0.27 3.77
N GLU A 64 -4.21 -0.44 4.68
CA GLU A 64 -2.81 -0.21 5.04
C GLU A 64 -1.88 -1.14 4.29
N ILE A 65 -0.87 -0.57 3.64
CA ILE A 65 0.25 -1.31 3.07
C ILE A 65 1.42 -1.17 4.02
N THR A 66 1.99 -2.31 4.40
CA THR A 66 3.31 -2.37 5.04
C THR A 66 4.29 -2.89 4.01
N THR A 67 5.26 -2.08 3.66
CA THR A 67 6.39 -2.50 2.82
C THR A 67 7.49 -3.02 3.73
N HIS A 68 8.22 -4.04 3.29
CA HIS A 68 9.34 -4.58 4.03
C HIS A 68 10.58 -4.70 3.15
N LEU A 69 11.71 -4.36 3.74
CA LEU A 69 13.04 -4.42 3.14
C LEU A 69 13.81 -5.53 3.85
N PRO A 70 14.04 -6.70 3.22
CA PRO A 70 14.86 -7.75 3.79
C PRO A 70 16.30 -7.25 3.94
N PHE A 71 16.97 -7.68 4.99
CA PHE A 71 18.37 -7.31 5.18
C PHE A 71 19.26 -8.02 4.16
N LYS A 72 20.20 -7.28 3.56
CA LYS A 72 21.30 -7.76 2.75
C LYS A 72 22.61 -7.13 3.22
N LYS A 73 23.73 -7.86 3.19
CA LYS A 73 25.05 -7.35 3.61
C LYS A 73 25.49 -6.14 2.80
N GLU A 74 25.09 -6.08 1.54
CA GLU A 74 25.36 -4.98 0.60
C GLU A 74 24.65 -3.67 0.98
N PHE A 75 23.71 -3.74 1.91
CA PHE A 75 22.99 -2.55 2.41
C PHE A 75 23.71 -1.83 3.55
N ILE A 76 24.82 -2.38 4.05
CA ILE A 76 25.61 -1.75 5.10
C ILE A 76 26.37 -0.55 4.54
N GLY A 77 26.13 0.61 5.12
CA GLY A 77 26.83 1.86 4.79
C GLY A 77 28.04 2.13 5.67
N ASN A 78 28.01 1.64 6.92
CA ASN A 78 29.10 1.77 7.86
C ASN A 78 29.40 0.42 8.52
N PRO A 79 30.51 -0.26 8.13
CA PRO A 79 30.85 -1.56 8.69
C PRO A 79 31.29 -1.53 10.16
N ALA A 80 31.79 -0.37 10.64
CA ALA A 80 32.26 -0.23 12.03
C ALA A 80 31.10 -0.26 13.05
N ILE A 81 29.95 0.28 12.65
CA ILE A 81 28.68 0.22 13.37
C ILE A 81 27.66 -0.39 12.39
N PRO A 82 27.54 -1.69 12.26
CA PRO A 82 26.82 -2.31 11.12
C PRO A 82 25.43 -1.70 10.89
N ALA A 83 25.43 -0.53 10.24
CA ALA A 83 24.27 0.31 10.01
C ALA A 83 23.88 0.30 8.53
N LEU A 84 22.58 0.34 8.26
CA LEU A 84 22.05 0.49 6.91
C LEU A 84 22.51 1.80 6.29
N HIS A 85 22.88 1.76 5.02
CA HIS A 85 23.26 2.94 4.25
C HIS A 85 22.06 3.87 4.07
N GLY A 86 22.26 5.18 4.33
CA GLY A 86 21.19 6.20 4.21
C GLY A 86 20.51 6.21 2.85
N GLY A 87 21.28 5.97 1.76
CA GLY A 87 20.71 5.85 0.41
C GLY A 87 19.77 4.65 0.23
N VAL A 88 20.05 3.52 0.91
CA VAL A 88 19.13 2.36 0.90
C VAL A 88 17.85 2.70 1.64
N ILE A 89 17.98 3.34 2.81
CA ILE A 89 16.84 3.81 3.61
C ILE A 89 15.98 4.79 2.78
N GLY A 90 16.64 5.77 2.13
CA GLY A 90 15.96 6.75 1.30
C GLY A 90 15.20 6.13 0.13
N SER A 91 15.82 5.21 -0.58
CA SER A 91 15.19 4.47 -1.68
C SER A 91 14.01 3.64 -1.19
N PHE A 92 14.14 2.99 -0.03
CA PHE A 92 13.05 2.22 0.57
C PHE A 92 11.85 3.10 0.93
N LEU A 93 12.09 4.27 1.54
CA LEU A 93 11.04 5.24 1.88
C LEU A 93 10.36 5.80 0.62
N GLU A 94 11.14 6.14 -0.41
CA GLU A 94 10.62 6.63 -1.69
C GLU A 94 9.71 5.60 -2.38
N ILE A 95 10.17 4.35 -2.49
CA ILE A 95 9.39 3.26 -3.09
C ILE A 95 8.11 3.02 -2.29
N SER A 96 8.18 3.01 -0.97
CA SER A 96 7.01 2.86 -0.11
C SER A 96 5.98 3.96 -0.35
N ALA A 97 6.43 5.21 -0.54
CA ALA A 97 5.56 6.33 -0.88
C ALA A 97 4.93 6.18 -2.26
N ILE A 98 5.71 5.82 -3.28
CA ILE A 98 5.25 5.63 -4.67
C ILE A 98 4.17 4.55 -4.71
N ILE A 99 4.39 3.41 -4.07
CA ILE A 99 3.45 2.28 -4.05
C ILE A 99 2.14 2.66 -3.37
N GLN A 100 2.20 3.26 -2.18
CA GLN A 100 1.00 3.70 -1.47
C GLN A 100 0.22 4.75 -2.26
N LEU A 101 0.89 5.73 -2.83
CA LEU A 101 0.25 6.76 -3.64
C LEU A 101 -0.39 6.18 -4.91
N SER A 102 0.31 5.28 -5.60
CA SER A 102 -0.19 4.61 -6.79
C SER A 102 -1.45 3.79 -6.49
N LEU A 103 -1.44 3.02 -5.40
CA LEU A 103 -2.64 2.27 -4.98
C LEU A 103 -3.79 3.21 -4.63
N SER A 104 -3.52 4.31 -3.91
CA SER A 104 -4.55 5.28 -3.51
C SER A 104 -5.22 5.91 -4.75
N ILE A 105 -4.44 6.36 -5.73
CA ILE A 105 -4.96 6.91 -7.00
C ILE A 105 -5.79 5.86 -7.75
N PHE A 106 -5.33 4.62 -7.74
CA PHE A 106 -5.99 3.54 -8.43
C PHE A 106 -7.34 3.17 -7.79
N LEU A 107 -7.40 3.09 -6.47
CA LEU A 107 -8.64 2.81 -5.73
C LEU A 107 -9.66 3.95 -5.87
N GLU A 108 -9.21 5.20 -5.92
CA GLU A 108 -10.07 6.36 -6.18
C GLU A 108 -10.76 6.25 -7.55
N LYS A 109 -10.03 5.85 -8.59
CA LYS A 109 -10.59 5.60 -9.93
C LYS A 109 -11.62 4.49 -9.94
N LYS A 110 -11.30 3.36 -9.34
CA LYS A 110 -12.24 2.22 -9.25
C LYS A 110 -13.55 2.63 -8.60
N ASN A 111 -13.50 3.46 -7.56
CA ASN A 111 -14.69 3.97 -6.86
C ASN A 111 -15.51 4.93 -7.72
N ASN A 112 -14.87 5.65 -8.65
CA ASN A 112 -15.53 6.57 -9.57
C ASN A 112 -16.14 5.88 -10.81
N GLY A 113 -16.12 4.55 -10.85
CA GLY A 113 -16.79 3.76 -11.91
C GLY A 113 -15.96 3.55 -13.18
N ASP A 114 -14.68 3.87 -13.15
CA ASP A 114 -13.79 3.56 -14.27
C ASP A 114 -13.64 2.03 -14.41
N ASN A 115 -13.97 1.51 -15.59
CA ASN A 115 -13.80 0.10 -15.97
C ASN A 115 -12.31 -0.23 -16.16
N PHE A 116 -11.55 -0.08 -15.10
CA PHE A 116 -10.13 -0.37 -15.10
C PHE A 116 -9.91 -1.83 -14.70
N SER A 117 -9.41 -2.65 -15.60
CA SER A 117 -9.11 -4.04 -15.32
C SER A 117 -7.61 -4.22 -15.07
N ILE A 118 -7.26 -5.19 -14.20
CA ILE A 118 -5.86 -5.62 -13.97
C ILE A 118 -5.20 -6.04 -15.29
N ALA A 119 -5.97 -6.57 -16.25
CA ALA A 119 -5.47 -6.91 -17.57
C ALA A 119 -4.88 -5.70 -18.32
N LYS A 120 -5.48 -4.51 -18.17
CA LYS A 120 -4.94 -3.26 -18.73
C LYS A 120 -3.69 -2.77 -18.00
N LEU A 121 -3.53 -3.09 -16.70
CA LEU A 121 -2.30 -2.79 -15.96
C LEU A 121 -1.13 -3.67 -16.38
N LYS A 122 -1.41 -4.91 -16.78
CA LYS A 122 -0.38 -5.86 -17.24
C LYS A 122 0.16 -5.54 -18.64
N GLU A 123 -0.48 -4.67 -19.39
CA GLU A 123 0.11 -4.08 -20.60
C GLU A 123 1.25 -3.14 -20.18
N GLU A 124 2.47 -3.67 -20.22
CA GLU A 124 3.71 -3.17 -19.61
C GLU A 124 4.01 -1.68 -19.83
N SER A 125 3.61 -1.11 -20.96
CA SER A 125 3.90 0.29 -21.27
C SER A 125 3.08 1.31 -20.46
N LEU A 126 1.94 0.92 -19.91
CA LEU A 126 0.99 1.84 -19.28
C LEU A 126 1.29 2.10 -17.80
N VAL A 127 1.90 1.16 -17.08
CA VAL A 127 2.14 1.31 -15.64
C VAL A 127 3.33 2.22 -15.36
N LEU A 128 4.45 2.04 -16.07
CA LEU A 128 5.64 2.90 -15.88
C LEU A 128 5.36 4.37 -16.22
N GLN A 129 4.48 4.61 -17.21
CA GLN A 129 4.05 5.98 -17.54
C GLN A 129 3.10 6.59 -16.50
N ARG A 130 2.55 5.75 -15.61
CA ARG A 130 1.55 6.13 -14.61
C ARG A 130 2.09 6.17 -13.19
N LEU A 131 3.35 5.79 -12.96
CA LEU A 131 3.96 5.92 -11.64
C LEU A 131 4.16 7.40 -11.31
N PRO A 132 3.87 7.81 -10.07
CA PRO A 132 4.16 9.15 -9.57
C PRO A 132 5.65 9.44 -9.73
N LYS A 133 5.98 10.66 -10.21
CA LYS A 133 7.37 11.09 -10.34
C LYS A 133 7.76 11.92 -9.12
N THR A 134 8.79 11.51 -8.42
CA THR A 134 9.29 12.20 -7.25
C THR A 134 9.77 13.63 -7.63
N ILE A 135 9.25 14.64 -6.93
CA ILE A 135 9.67 16.02 -7.03
C ILE A 135 10.75 16.28 -5.99
N ASP A 136 10.46 15.91 -4.75
CA ASP A 136 11.39 16.00 -3.63
C ASP A 136 11.14 14.88 -2.62
N LEU A 137 12.16 14.61 -1.82
CA LEU A 137 12.13 13.67 -0.70
C LEU A 137 13.02 14.22 0.41
N THR A 138 12.43 14.61 1.52
CA THR A 138 13.15 15.00 2.73
C THR A 138 13.12 13.86 3.73
N ILE A 139 14.28 13.50 4.28
CA ILE A 139 14.43 12.38 5.20
C ILE A 139 15.02 12.85 6.51
N ASP A 140 14.36 12.49 7.60
CA ASP A 140 14.84 12.68 8.97
C ASP A 140 15.33 11.32 9.50
N TYR A 141 16.63 11.17 9.69
CA TYR A 141 17.25 10.00 10.31
C TYR A 141 17.26 10.19 11.83
N LEU A 142 16.35 9.51 12.51
CA LEU A 142 16.13 9.66 13.95
C LEU A 142 17.05 8.75 14.78
N ASN A 143 17.31 7.56 14.26
CA ASN A 143 18.12 6.53 14.88
C ASN A 143 18.90 5.73 13.84
N VAL A 144 19.79 4.87 14.32
CA VAL A 144 20.55 3.95 13.47
C VAL A 144 19.63 2.85 12.95
N GLY A 145 19.52 2.72 11.62
CA GLY A 145 18.95 1.54 11.00
C GLY A 145 19.90 0.36 11.14
N ARG A 146 19.54 -0.65 11.94
CA ARG A 146 20.39 -1.82 12.23
C ARG A 146 20.44 -2.78 11.04
N SER A 147 21.39 -3.72 11.09
CA SER A 147 21.54 -4.80 10.11
C SER A 147 20.44 -5.88 10.27
N SER A 148 19.19 -5.47 10.10
CA SER A 148 18.00 -6.32 10.19
C SER A 148 16.94 -5.88 9.21
N GLU A 149 15.93 -6.71 9.01
CA GLU A 149 14.75 -6.38 8.22
C GLU A 149 14.11 -5.07 8.70
N SER A 150 13.61 -4.28 7.77
CA SER A 150 12.97 -3.01 8.06
C SER A 150 11.59 -2.95 7.41
N PHE A 151 10.68 -2.28 8.07
CA PHE A 151 9.30 -2.09 7.65
C PHE A 151 9.02 -0.62 7.42
N ALA A 152 8.12 -0.30 6.49
CA ALA A 152 7.68 1.06 6.30
C ALA A 152 6.18 1.15 6.02
N ARG A 153 5.58 2.27 6.42
CA ARG A 153 4.22 2.66 6.05
C ARG A 153 4.19 4.08 5.54
N ALA A 154 3.53 4.25 4.42
CA ALA A 154 3.29 5.55 3.84
C ALA A 154 1.83 5.98 4.07
N LYS A 155 1.64 7.28 4.30
CA LYS A 155 0.34 7.92 4.41
C LYS A 155 0.24 9.01 3.36
N VAL A 156 -0.74 8.90 2.48
CA VAL A 156 -1.05 9.96 1.54
C VAL A 156 -1.76 11.09 2.29
N ASN A 157 -1.11 12.26 2.34
CA ASN A 157 -1.65 13.44 3.05
C ASN A 157 -2.62 14.21 2.15
N LYS A 158 -2.28 14.32 0.85
CA LYS A 158 -3.09 15.05 -0.12
C LYS A 158 -2.79 14.57 -1.54
N ILE A 159 -3.83 14.42 -2.34
CA ILE A 159 -3.75 14.24 -3.79
C ILE A 159 -4.36 15.50 -4.43
N GLY A 160 -3.51 16.35 -5.00
CA GLY A 160 -3.92 17.55 -5.72
C GLY A 160 -4.05 17.30 -7.22
N ARG A 161 -4.35 18.34 -7.99
CA ARG A 161 -4.51 18.24 -9.44
C ARG A 161 -3.20 17.88 -10.17
N ARG A 162 -2.06 18.38 -9.69
CA ARG A 162 -0.74 18.23 -10.32
C ARG A 162 0.29 17.53 -9.45
N TYR A 163 0.14 17.57 -8.14
CA TYR A 163 1.07 16.94 -7.21
C TYR A 163 0.34 16.34 -6.01
N ALA A 164 0.99 15.39 -5.38
CA ALA A 164 0.55 14.76 -4.15
C ALA A 164 1.64 14.87 -3.08
N SER A 165 1.23 14.86 -1.81
CA SER A 165 2.11 14.84 -0.65
C SER A 165 1.90 13.56 0.13
N VAL A 166 3.02 12.92 0.51
CA VAL A 166 3.05 11.63 1.22
C VAL A 166 4.04 11.71 2.38
N SER A 167 3.64 11.22 3.55
CA SER A 167 4.55 11.00 4.68
C SER A 167 4.85 9.51 4.79
N VAL A 168 6.08 9.17 5.17
CA VAL A 168 6.50 7.78 5.35
C VAL A 168 7.21 7.64 6.67
N LYS A 169 7.00 6.54 7.38
CA LYS A 169 7.81 6.13 8.54
C LYS A 169 8.40 4.75 8.30
N THR A 170 9.63 4.54 8.78
CA THR A 170 10.27 3.22 8.75
C THR A 170 10.76 2.82 10.14
N TRP A 171 10.60 1.54 10.45
CA TRP A 171 10.94 0.95 11.76
C TRP A 171 11.48 -0.47 11.57
N GLN A 172 11.99 -1.07 12.64
CA GLN A 172 12.45 -2.45 12.66
C GLN A 172 11.62 -3.32 13.61
N ASP A 173 11.55 -2.97 14.88
CA ASP A 173 10.83 -3.79 15.88
C ASP A 173 9.43 -3.22 16.20
N ASP A 174 9.32 -1.90 16.40
CA ASP A 174 8.09 -1.24 16.85
C ASP A 174 7.74 -0.08 15.90
N PRO A 175 6.55 -0.11 15.28
CA PRO A 175 6.08 0.97 14.42
C PRO A 175 5.90 2.31 15.15
N ASN A 176 5.87 2.34 16.48
CA ASN A 176 5.82 3.56 17.27
C ASN A 176 7.21 4.16 17.54
N ASN A 177 8.28 3.42 17.24
CA ASN A 177 9.67 3.87 17.38
C ASN A 177 10.38 3.83 16.01
N PRO A 178 10.05 4.72 15.08
CA PRO A 178 10.67 4.77 13.77
C PRO A 178 12.13 5.20 13.88
N PHE A 179 13.01 4.61 13.05
CA PHE A 179 14.39 5.06 12.94
C PHE A 179 14.61 6.11 11.85
N ALA A 180 13.66 6.24 10.90
CA ALA A 180 13.64 7.35 9.97
C ALA A 180 12.21 7.71 9.55
N LEU A 181 12.02 8.98 9.19
CA LEU A 181 10.80 9.53 8.63
C LEU A 181 11.12 10.16 7.28
N ALA A 182 10.11 10.24 6.41
CA ALA A 182 10.24 11.01 5.18
C ALA A 182 8.97 11.80 4.87
N SER A 183 9.16 12.94 4.23
CA SER A 183 8.13 13.73 3.57
C SER A 183 8.46 13.83 2.10
N ALA A 184 7.54 13.48 1.24
CA ALA A 184 7.75 13.43 -0.20
C ALA A 184 6.63 14.13 -0.98
N HIS A 185 7.02 14.76 -2.09
CA HIS A 185 6.09 15.31 -3.05
C HIS A 185 6.28 14.64 -4.41
N PHE A 186 5.17 14.35 -5.05
CA PHE A 186 5.14 13.64 -6.33
C PHE A 186 4.36 14.42 -7.37
N LEU A 187 4.87 14.44 -8.59
CA LEU A 187 4.11 14.89 -9.74
C LEU A 187 3.08 13.83 -10.09
N VAL A 188 1.82 14.24 -10.14
CA VAL A 188 0.67 13.42 -10.56
C VAL A 188 0.17 13.96 -11.89
N THR A 189 0.30 13.18 -12.96
CA THR A 189 -0.12 13.57 -14.30
C THR A 189 -1.59 13.25 -14.56
N ASN A 190 -2.20 13.90 -15.55
CA ASN A 190 -3.58 13.60 -15.95
C ASN A 190 -3.73 12.14 -16.42
N SER A 191 -2.70 11.55 -17.05
CA SER A 191 -2.69 10.14 -17.45
C SER A 191 -2.77 9.17 -16.25
N MET A 192 -2.48 9.64 -15.05
CA MET A 192 -2.67 8.88 -13.81
C MET A 192 -4.10 9.03 -13.28
N LYS A 193 -4.82 10.07 -13.71
CA LYS A 193 -6.17 10.39 -13.23
C LYS A 193 -7.30 10.08 -14.24
N LEU A 194 -6.95 9.68 -15.48
CA LEU A 194 -7.90 9.32 -16.53
C LEU A 194 -8.17 7.82 -16.59
#